data_648ae3064da40a53efb199ec4a02ba30
#
_entry.id   648ae3064da40a53efb199ec4a02ba30
#
_cell.length_a   1.000
_cell.length_b   1.000
_cell.length_c   1.000
_cell.angle_alpha   90.00
_cell.angle_beta   90.00
_cell.angle_gamma   90.00
#
_symmetry.space_group_name_H-M   'P 1'
#
loop_
_entity.id
_entity.type
_entity.pdbx_description
1 polymer ?
#
loop_
_entity_poly.entity_id
_entity_poly.type
_entity_poly.pdbx_seq_one_letter_code
_entity_poly.pdbx_strand_id
1 'polypeptide(L)'
;MKPGSVAVVGAAESTELGKLPHISNTQLHADAALNAMADCGIGPGDIDGIATARENPIEIAHYLGIKPRYVDGTGVGGCSFMIHVRHAVAAIESGMANTILITHGESGRSQVGMTPRGVNM
;
A
#
# COMPACT_ATOMS: atom_id res chain seq x y z
N MET A 1 -22.55 0.05 -5.02
CA MET A 1 -21.80 1.13 -4.33
C MET A 1 -22.64 2.40 -4.35
N LYS A 2 -22.78 3.03 -3.21
CA LYS A 2 -23.47 4.32 -3.13
C LYS A 2 -22.50 5.45 -3.49
N PRO A 3 -22.87 6.37 -4.39
CA PRO A 3 -22.01 7.53 -4.65
C PRO A 3 -21.71 8.31 -3.37
N GLY A 4 -20.45 8.66 -3.16
CA GLY A 4 -20.02 9.43 -1.99
C GLY A 4 -19.88 8.64 -0.69
N SER A 5 -20.02 7.31 -0.71
CA SER A 5 -19.88 6.49 0.50
C SER A 5 -18.42 6.28 0.91
N VAL A 6 -17.49 6.39 -0.03
CA VAL A 6 -16.06 6.20 0.19
C VAL A 6 -15.29 7.31 -0.54
N ALA A 7 -14.21 7.79 0.05
CA ALA A 7 -13.40 8.85 -0.52
C ALA A 7 -11.91 8.50 -0.43
N VAL A 8 -11.13 8.97 -1.38
CA VAL A 8 -9.66 9.01 -1.28
C VAL A 8 -9.32 10.29 -0.52
N VAL A 9 -8.73 10.14 0.66
CA VAL A 9 -8.46 11.29 1.54
C VAL A 9 -7.00 11.72 1.53
N GLY A 10 -6.10 10.85 1.10
CA GLY A 10 -4.67 11.18 0.99
C GLY A 10 -4.01 10.37 -0.11
N ALA A 11 -3.04 10.97 -0.76
CA ALA A 11 -2.24 10.31 -1.78
C ALA A 11 -0.85 10.94 -1.84
N ALA A 12 0.16 10.11 -2.03
CA ALA A 12 1.53 10.60 -2.13
C ALA A 12 2.44 9.57 -2.76
N GLU A 13 3.58 10.04 -3.21
CA GLU A 13 4.66 9.22 -3.72
C GLU A 13 5.80 9.19 -2.69
N SER A 14 6.82 8.37 -2.96
CA SER A 14 8.03 8.36 -2.15
C SER A 14 8.71 9.74 -2.21
N THR A 15 9.46 10.07 -1.17
CA THR A 15 10.15 11.36 -1.05
C THR A 15 11.09 11.61 -2.22
N GLU A 16 11.82 10.56 -2.63
CA GLU A 16 12.68 10.61 -3.80
C GLU A 16 12.16 9.63 -4.85
N LEU A 17 12.33 9.96 -6.12
CA LEU A 17 11.91 9.15 -7.25
C LEU A 17 13.12 8.72 -8.09
N GLY A 18 12.94 7.62 -8.81
CA GLY A 18 13.94 7.14 -9.74
C GLY A 18 14.79 6.02 -9.15
N LYS A 19 16.12 6.11 -9.38
CA LYS A 19 17.05 5.08 -8.91
C LYS A 19 17.48 5.36 -7.48
N LEU A 20 17.05 4.50 -6.56
CA LEU A 20 17.26 4.64 -5.11
C LEU A 20 17.95 3.39 -4.55
N PRO A 21 19.27 3.23 -4.78
CA PRO A 21 19.97 1.99 -4.43
C PRO A 21 20.04 1.69 -2.94
N HIS A 22 19.79 2.68 -2.10
CA HIS A 22 19.84 2.55 -0.63
C HIS A 22 18.46 2.29 0.00
N ILE A 23 17.41 2.19 -0.81
CA ILE A 23 16.04 2.03 -0.31
C ILE A 23 15.46 0.71 -0.81
N SER A 24 15.00 -0.14 0.12
CA SER A 24 14.33 -1.41 -0.19
C SER A 24 12.89 -1.19 -0.65
N ASN A 25 12.26 -2.23 -1.20
CA ASN A 25 10.84 -2.18 -1.56
C ASN A 25 9.97 -1.85 -0.34
N THR A 26 10.23 -2.49 0.79
CA THR A 26 9.50 -2.23 2.03
C THR A 26 9.62 -0.77 2.46
N GLN A 27 10.82 -0.21 2.37
CA GLN A 27 11.06 1.21 2.69
C GLN A 27 10.33 2.14 1.73
N LEU A 28 10.24 1.78 0.44
CA LEU A 28 9.48 2.57 -0.54
C LEU A 28 8.00 2.60 -0.20
N HIS A 29 7.43 1.44 0.14
CA HIS A 29 6.04 1.37 0.60
C HIS A 29 5.82 2.25 1.82
N ALA A 30 6.71 2.13 2.81
CA ALA A 30 6.59 2.87 4.06
C ALA A 30 6.74 4.38 3.85
N ASP A 31 7.70 4.80 3.05
CA ASP A 31 7.93 6.22 2.78
C ASP A 31 6.72 6.86 2.09
N ALA A 32 6.22 6.23 1.03
CA ALA A 32 5.02 6.71 0.34
C ALA A 32 3.80 6.73 1.26
N ALA A 33 3.64 5.69 2.08
CA ALA A 33 2.53 5.59 3.03
C ALA A 33 2.57 6.71 4.07
N LEU A 34 3.73 6.97 4.66
CA LEU A 34 3.88 8.06 5.63
C LEU A 34 3.61 9.42 5.00
N ASN A 35 4.04 9.62 3.76
CA ASN A 35 3.75 10.85 3.03
C ASN A 35 2.25 11.01 2.76
N ALA A 36 1.55 9.93 2.41
CA ALA A 36 0.10 9.95 2.21
C ALA A 36 -0.64 10.25 3.52
N MET A 37 -0.19 9.67 4.63
CA MET A 37 -0.76 9.96 5.95
C MET A 37 -0.58 11.43 6.31
N ALA A 38 0.60 11.98 6.06
CA ALA A 38 0.87 13.40 6.30
C ALA A 38 0.00 14.29 5.43
N ASP A 39 -0.29 13.88 4.20
CA ASP A 39 -1.15 14.61 3.27
C ASP A 39 -2.57 14.85 3.85
N CYS A 40 -3.09 13.88 4.58
CA CYS A 40 -4.44 13.97 5.16
C CYS A 40 -4.46 14.11 6.69
N GLY A 41 -3.31 14.19 7.33
CA GLY A 41 -3.22 14.44 8.77
C GLY A 41 -3.58 13.26 9.66
N ILE A 42 -3.37 12.04 9.19
CA ILE A 42 -3.61 10.83 10.00
C ILE A 42 -2.30 10.10 10.29
N GLY A 43 -2.35 9.18 11.25
CA GLY A 43 -1.23 8.32 11.58
C GLY A 43 -1.57 6.85 11.44
N PRO A 44 -0.58 5.95 11.67
CA PRO A 44 -0.81 4.50 11.54
C PRO A 44 -1.93 3.97 12.42
N GLY A 45 -2.16 4.58 13.59
CA GLY A 45 -3.23 4.19 14.49
C GLY A 45 -4.64 4.44 13.95
N ASP A 46 -4.77 5.29 12.95
CA ASP A 46 -6.05 5.60 12.32
C ASP A 46 -6.40 4.66 11.17
N ILE A 47 -5.46 3.79 10.77
CA ILE A 47 -5.62 2.88 9.64
C ILE A 47 -5.93 1.49 10.17
N ASP A 48 -6.98 0.87 9.68
CA ASP A 48 -7.42 -0.47 10.09
C ASP A 48 -7.51 -1.46 8.94
N GLY A 49 -7.07 -1.10 7.76
CA GLY A 49 -6.97 -2.00 6.62
C GLY A 49 -5.76 -1.69 5.75
N ILE A 50 -5.23 -2.70 5.10
CA ILE A 50 -4.07 -2.56 4.22
C ILE A 50 -4.19 -3.45 2.99
N ALA A 51 -3.76 -2.93 1.86
CA ALA A 51 -3.68 -3.67 0.60
C ALA A 51 -2.35 -3.37 -0.08
N THR A 52 -1.66 -4.43 -0.46
CA THR A 52 -0.40 -4.34 -1.20
C THR A 52 -0.35 -5.43 -2.26
N ALA A 53 0.48 -5.24 -3.27
CA ALA A 53 0.78 -6.28 -4.25
C ALA A 53 2.29 -6.52 -4.25
N ARG A 54 2.69 -7.78 -4.39
CA ARG A 54 4.07 -8.29 -4.39
C ARG A 54 4.71 -8.33 -3.01
N GLU A 55 4.64 -7.25 -2.25
CA GLU A 55 5.08 -7.25 -0.86
C GLU A 55 3.96 -7.81 0.02
N ASN A 56 4.35 -8.46 1.11
CA ASN A 56 3.37 -9.01 2.05
C ASN A 56 2.70 -7.87 2.82
N PRO A 57 1.38 -7.72 2.72
CA PRO A 57 0.69 -6.63 3.39
C PRO A 57 0.83 -6.67 4.92
N ILE A 58 0.92 -7.85 5.52
CA ILE A 58 1.11 -7.99 6.97
C ILE A 58 2.47 -7.43 7.39
N GLU A 59 3.51 -7.67 6.61
CA GLU A 59 4.85 -7.15 6.92
C GLU A 59 4.89 -5.63 6.80
N ILE A 60 4.24 -5.06 5.79
CA ILE A 60 4.14 -3.61 5.63
C ILE A 60 3.37 -3.01 6.81
N ALA A 61 2.25 -3.61 7.19
CA ALA A 61 1.46 -3.16 8.33
C ALA A 61 2.29 -3.19 9.62
N HIS A 62 3.02 -4.27 9.85
CA HIS A 62 3.88 -4.42 11.02
C HIS A 62 4.98 -3.35 11.03
N TYR A 63 5.63 -3.13 9.90
CA TYR A 63 6.67 -2.12 9.75
C TYR A 63 6.17 -0.71 10.08
N LEU A 64 4.93 -0.40 9.68
CA LEU A 64 4.32 0.92 9.90
C LEU A 64 3.62 1.05 11.26
N GLY A 65 3.46 -0.03 12.01
CA GLY A 65 2.72 -0.01 13.27
C GLY A 65 1.20 -0.01 13.08
N ILE A 66 0.72 -0.48 11.95
CA ILE A 66 -0.72 -0.62 11.67
C ILE A 66 -1.21 -1.96 12.21
N LYS A 67 -2.38 -1.95 12.85
CA LYS A 67 -3.06 -3.17 13.31
C LYS A 67 -4.27 -3.42 12.41
N PRO A 68 -4.12 -4.18 11.32
CA PRO A 68 -5.18 -4.31 10.33
C PRO A 68 -6.30 -5.25 10.78
N ARG A 69 -7.54 -4.85 10.50
CA ARG A 69 -8.73 -5.71 10.55
C ARG A 69 -9.03 -6.27 9.16
N TYR A 70 -8.52 -5.65 8.12
CA TYR A 70 -8.70 -6.03 6.73
C TYR A 70 -7.34 -6.06 6.03
N VAL A 71 -7.10 -7.14 5.30
CA VAL A 71 -5.83 -7.34 4.58
C VAL A 71 -6.13 -7.85 3.18
N ASP A 72 -5.52 -7.24 2.18
CA ASP A 72 -5.65 -7.65 0.79
C ASP A 72 -4.27 -7.71 0.15
N GLY A 73 -3.90 -8.88 -0.33
CA GLY A 73 -2.64 -9.12 -1.01
C GLY A 73 -2.80 -9.51 -2.47
N THR A 74 -3.94 -9.19 -3.09
CA THR A 74 -4.19 -9.53 -4.49
C THR A 74 -3.09 -8.97 -5.39
N GLY A 75 -2.46 -9.85 -6.15
CA GLY A 75 -1.38 -9.48 -7.06
C GLY A 75 -1.60 -10.08 -8.44
N VAL A 76 -2.01 -9.25 -9.39
CA VAL A 76 -2.29 -9.66 -10.78
C VAL A 76 -1.60 -8.74 -11.78
N GLY A 77 -0.48 -8.16 -11.40
CA GLY A 77 0.28 -7.23 -12.22
C GLY A 77 -0.10 -5.78 -11.99
N GLY A 78 0.12 -4.93 -12.99
CA GLY A 78 -0.04 -3.48 -12.86
C GLY A 78 -1.44 -2.99 -12.53
N CYS A 79 -2.48 -3.80 -12.78
CA CYS A 79 -3.87 -3.44 -12.44
C CYS A 79 -4.27 -3.82 -11.00
N SER A 80 -3.36 -4.39 -10.21
CA SER A 80 -3.64 -4.82 -8.84
C SER A 80 -4.22 -3.71 -7.99
N PHE A 81 -3.70 -2.50 -8.12
CA PHE A 81 -4.09 -1.37 -7.28
C PHE A 81 -5.51 -0.90 -7.56
N MET A 82 -5.98 -1.02 -8.80
CA MET A 82 -7.38 -0.73 -9.14
C MET A 82 -8.31 -1.77 -8.51
N ILE A 83 -7.88 -3.03 -8.47
CA ILE A 83 -8.61 -4.10 -7.79
C ILE A 83 -8.63 -3.83 -6.29
N HIS A 84 -7.52 -3.39 -5.71
CA HIS A 84 -7.45 -3.02 -4.30
C HIS A 84 -8.44 -1.91 -3.95
N VAL A 85 -8.58 -0.90 -4.80
CA VAL A 85 -9.56 0.18 -4.60
C VAL A 85 -10.98 -0.39 -4.57
N ARG A 86 -11.31 -1.27 -5.51
CA ARG A 86 -12.64 -1.91 -5.55
C ARG A 86 -12.90 -2.74 -4.30
N HIS A 87 -11.93 -3.57 -3.90
CA HIS A 87 -12.03 -4.38 -2.69
C HIS A 87 -12.15 -3.49 -1.44
N ALA A 88 -11.39 -2.40 -1.38
CA ALA A 88 -11.41 -1.47 -0.27
C ALA A 88 -12.79 -0.81 -0.13
N VAL A 89 -13.39 -0.39 -1.22
CA VAL A 89 -14.75 0.17 -1.21
C VAL A 89 -15.74 -0.84 -0.63
N ALA A 90 -15.68 -2.08 -1.10
CA ALA A 90 -16.55 -3.14 -0.60
C ALA A 90 -16.32 -3.42 0.89
N ALA A 91 -15.07 -3.43 1.33
CA ALA A 91 -14.72 -3.66 2.73
C ALA A 91 -15.25 -2.55 3.64
N ILE A 92 -15.11 -1.30 3.23
CA ILE A 92 -15.61 -0.15 3.98
C ILE A 92 -17.13 -0.17 4.05
N GLU A 93 -17.78 -0.39 2.92
CA GLU A 93 -19.26 -0.42 2.86
C GLU A 93 -19.86 -1.56 3.69
N SER A 94 -19.16 -2.67 3.81
CA SER A 94 -19.61 -3.82 4.60
C SER A 94 -19.22 -3.75 6.08
N GLY A 95 -18.50 -2.71 6.49
CA GLY A 95 -18.09 -2.54 7.88
C GLY A 95 -16.84 -3.32 8.28
N MET A 96 -16.09 -3.87 7.31
CA MET A 96 -14.87 -4.62 7.60
C MET A 96 -13.71 -3.73 7.99
N ALA A 97 -13.71 -2.50 7.51
CA ALA A 97 -12.69 -1.50 7.83
C ALA A 97 -13.24 -0.10 7.61
N ASN A 98 -12.60 0.89 8.19
CA ASN A 98 -12.99 2.29 8.05
C ASN A 98 -11.98 3.09 7.22
N THR A 99 -10.69 2.81 7.37
CA THR A 99 -9.62 3.53 6.68
C THR A 99 -8.60 2.52 6.16
N ILE A 100 -8.46 2.46 4.87
CA ILE A 100 -7.61 1.45 4.21
C ILE A 100 -6.45 2.15 3.51
N LEU A 101 -5.24 1.66 3.76
CA LEU A 101 -4.03 2.08 3.08
C LEU A 101 -3.77 1.14 1.91
N ILE A 102 -3.55 1.70 0.74
CA ILE A 102 -3.13 0.94 -0.44
C ILE A 102 -1.75 1.44 -0.82
N THR A 103 -0.78 0.55 -0.85
CA THR A 103 0.60 0.92 -1.15
C THR A 103 1.18 0.14 -2.31
N HIS A 104 2.15 0.76 -2.97
CA HIS A 104 2.97 0.13 -3.98
C HIS A 104 4.41 0.62 -3.83
N GLY A 105 5.35 -0.27 -4.05
CA GLY A 105 6.75 0.09 -4.09
C GLY A 105 7.55 -0.98 -4.82
N GLU A 106 8.33 -0.56 -5.78
CA GLU A 106 9.26 -1.42 -6.50
C GLU A 106 10.57 -0.69 -6.67
N SER A 107 11.66 -1.38 -6.33
CA SER A 107 13.01 -0.88 -6.57
C SER A 107 13.56 -1.40 -7.91
N GLY A 108 12.69 -1.46 -8.92
CA GLY A 108 13.02 -2.04 -10.23
C GLY A 108 14.25 -1.41 -10.90
N ARG A 109 14.40 -0.10 -10.75
CA ARG A 109 15.56 0.62 -11.29
C ARG A 109 16.83 0.38 -10.48
N SER A 110 16.71 0.18 -9.18
CA SER A 110 17.82 -0.04 -8.25
C SER A 110 18.06 -1.52 -7.96
N GLN A 111 17.06 -2.36 -8.18
CA GLN A 111 17.05 -3.79 -7.95
C GLN A 111 17.38 -4.19 -6.51
N VAL A 112 17.10 -3.32 -5.55
CA VAL A 112 17.35 -3.58 -4.14
C VAL A 112 16.33 -4.58 -3.60
N GLY A 113 16.80 -5.74 -3.12
CA GLY A 113 15.95 -6.78 -2.56
C GLY A 113 15.08 -7.50 -3.58
N MET A 114 15.33 -7.32 -4.87
CA MET A 114 14.58 -7.99 -5.94
C MET A 114 15.26 -9.27 -6.39
N THR A 115 14.44 -10.24 -6.78
CA THR A 115 14.93 -11.44 -7.46
C THR A 115 15.39 -11.05 -8.86
N PRO A 116 16.54 -11.59 -9.33
CA PRO A 116 17.00 -11.34 -10.69
C PRO A 116 15.94 -11.72 -11.73
N ARG A 117 15.91 -10.98 -12.85
CA ARG A 117 14.98 -11.28 -13.94
C ARG A 117 15.21 -12.68 -14.48
N GLY A 118 14.13 -13.35 -14.83
CA GLY A 118 14.16 -14.70 -15.36
C GLY A 118 14.12 -15.79 -14.30
N VAL A 119 14.15 -15.43 -13.02
CA VAL A 119 13.97 -16.38 -11.93
C VAL A 119 12.48 -16.46 -11.61
N ASN A 120 11.90 -17.64 -11.74
CA ASN A 120 10.49 -17.85 -11.38
C ASN A 120 10.35 -17.96 -9.87
N MET A 121 9.37 -17.27 -9.38
CA MET A 121 9.02 -17.26 -7.98
C MET A 121 7.75 -18.07 -7.73
#